data_7820873fd496154d379153f5333a9621
#
_entry.id   7820873fd496154d379153f5333a9621
#
_cell.length_a   1.000
_cell.length_b   1.000
_cell.length_c   1.000
_cell.angle_alpha   90.00
_cell.angle_beta   90.00
_cell.angle_gamma   90.00
#
_symmetry.space_group_name_H-M   'P 1'
#
loop_
_entity.id
_entity.type
_entity.pdbx_description
1 polymer ?
#
loop_
_entity_poly.entity_id
_entity_poly.type
_entity_poly.pdbx_seq_one_letter_code
_entity_poly.pdbx_strand_id
1 'polypeptide(L)'
;MQVANCTTPSNYFHILRRQLKRKIRKPLILMTPKSLLRHKRAVSRLDEMTTGTTFHRVLWDDAQLLPNEKIKLVSDDKIRRVILCTGKVYYDLYEEREKRGIDNMYILRVEQLYPFPTKALINELSRFKNAEVVWCQEEPRNMGAWHFVEHYLEWVLNQIEAKNRRPRYATRPASAATAVGQMSKHQAQLKQLLEEALG
;
A
#
# COMPACT_ATOMS: atom_id res chain seq x y z
N MET A 1 -7.00 -14.99 13.16
CA MET A 1 -7.55 -14.61 11.83
C MET A 1 -6.46 -14.03 10.95
N GLN A 2 -6.75 -13.81 9.68
CA GLN A 2 -5.94 -13.02 8.76
C GLN A 2 -6.81 -11.90 8.19
N VAL A 3 -6.22 -10.72 8.01
CA VAL A 3 -6.91 -9.58 7.37
C VAL A 3 -6.02 -9.07 6.23
N ALA A 4 -6.57 -8.95 5.03
CA ALA A 4 -5.83 -8.50 3.86
C ALA A 4 -6.70 -7.66 2.92
N ASN A 5 -6.04 -6.87 2.09
CA ASN A 5 -6.65 -6.03 1.08
C ASN A 5 -5.79 -6.14 -0.19
N CYS A 6 -6.11 -7.12 -1.04
CA CYS A 6 -5.33 -7.44 -2.22
C CYS A 6 -5.59 -6.42 -3.34
N THR A 7 -4.52 -5.90 -3.92
CA THR A 7 -4.58 -4.91 -5.01
C THR A 7 -4.43 -5.52 -6.40
N THR A 8 -3.92 -6.74 -6.52
CA THR A 8 -3.74 -7.43 -7.80
C THR A 8 -4.50 -8.76 -7.85
N PRO A 9 -4.98 -9.21 -9.03
CA PRO A 9 -5.62 -10.51 -9.20
C PRO A 9 -4.72 -11.69 -8.77
N SER A 10 -3.42 -11.64 -9.08
CA SER A 10 -2.46 -12.69 -8.71
C SER A 10 -2.34 -12.84 -7.19
N ASN A 11 -2.23 -11.72 -6.49
CA ASN A 11 -2.11 -11.76 -5.03
C ASN A 11 -3.42 -12.20 -4.36
N TYR A 12 -4.58 -11.82 -4.95
CA TYR A 12 -5.88 -12.30 -4.50
C TYR A 12 -6.02 -13.83 -4.69
N PHE A 13 -5.62 -14.35 -5.85
CA PHE A 13 -5.55 -15.79 -6.11
C PHE A 13 -4.67 -16.50 -5.07
N HIS A 14 -3.49 -15.98 -4.82
CA HIS A 14 -2.54 -16.61 -3.91
C HIS A 14 -2.97 -16.59 -2.44
N ILE A 15 -3.69 -15.58 -1.97
CA ILE A 15 -4.18 -15.59 -0.60
C ILE A 15 -5.24 -16.66 -0.38
N LEU A 16 -6.13 -16.87 -1.37
CA LEU A 16 -7.12 -17.94 -1.35
C LEU A 16 -6.45 -19.33 -1.42
N ARG A 17 -5.51 -19.50 -2.35
CA ARG A 17 -4.72 -20.73 -2.46
C ARG A 17 -3.96 -21.02 -1.15
N ARG A 18 -3.35 -20.02 -0.53
CA ARG A 18 -2.67 -20.14 0.76
C ARG A 18 -3.62 -20.59 1.86
N GLN A 19 -4.83 -20.02 1.91
CA GLN A 19 -5.86 -20.37 2.89
C GLN A 19 -6.25 -21.85 2.81
N LEU A 20 -6.38 -22.37 1.59
CA LEU A 20 -6.73 -23.77 1.38
C LEU A 20 -5.58 -24.73 1.67
N LYS A 21 -4.35 -24.37 1.34
CA LYS A 21 -3.17 -25.23 1.50
C LYS A 21 -2.61 -25.27 2.92
N ARG A 22 -2.92 -24.30 3.77
CA ARG A 22 -2.46 -24.30 5.16
C ARG A 22 -3.17 -25.35 6.00
N LYS A 23 -2.43 -26.00 6.89
CA LYS A 23 -2.98 -26.94 7.87
C LYS A 23 -3.84 -26.26 8.95
N ILE A 24 -3.62 -24.96 9.19
CA ILE A 24 -4.35 -24.17 10.19
C ILE A 24 -5.55 -23.51 9.54
N ARG A 25 -6.75 -23.78 10.07
CA ARG A 25 -8.03 -23.19 9.63
C ARG A 25 -8.39 -22.01 10.54
N LYS A 26 -7.95 -20.81 10.16
CA LYS A 26 -8.30 -19.54 10.82
C LYS A 26 -9.07 -18.65 9.83
N PRO A 27 -10.02 -17.83 10.32
CA PRO A 27 -10.75 -16.93 9.44
C PRO A 27 -9.83 -16.05 8.59
N LEU A 28 -10.18 -15.89 7.33
CA LEU A 28 -9.57 -14.95 6.38
C LEU A 28 -10.59 -13.88 6.02
N ILE A 29 -10.28 -12.64 6.35
CA ILE A 29 -11.07 -11.47 6.01
C ILE A 29 -10.37 -10.75 4.86
N LEU A 30 -11.05 -10.62 3.73
CA LEU A 30 -10.55 -9.90 2.55
C LEU A 30 -11.36 -8.64 2.33
N MET A 31 -10.69 -7.49 2.37
CA MET A 31 -11.25 -6.24 1.88
C MET A 31 -11.25 -6.27 0.35
N THR A 32 -12.40 -6.02 -0.26
CA THR A 32 -12.57 -6.15 -1.72
C THR A 32 -13.24 -4.91 -2.30
N PRO A 33 -12.47 -3.85 -2.59
CA PRO A 33 -13.00 -2.66 -3.22
C PRO A 33 -13.61 -2.99 -4.59
N LYS A 34 -14.90 -2.74 -4.79
CA LYS A 34 -15.62 -3.09 -6.03
C LYS A 34 -15.01 -2.45 -7.28
N SER A 35 -14.42 -1.25 -7.14
CA SER A 35 -13.76 -0.55 -8.24
C SER A 35 -12.61 -1.33 -8.86
N LEU A 36 -11.88 -2.15 -8.07
CA LEU A 36 -10.77 -2.94 -8.58
C LEU A 36 -11.19 -4.05 -9.54
N LEU A 37 -12.44 -4.52 -9.48
CA LEU A 37 -12.96 -5.53 -10.41
C LEU A 37 -12.95 -5.07 -11.89
N ARG A 38 -12.94 -3.77 -12.13
CA ARG A 38 -12.95 -3.15 -13.46
C ARG A 38 -11.83 -2.15 -13.68
N HIS A 39 -10.89 -2.08 -12.75
CA HIS A 39 -9.80 -1.12 -12.82
C HIS A 39 -8.77 -1.57 -13.88
N LYS A 40 -8.49 -0.71 -14.86
CA LYS A 40 -7.63 -1.05 -16.01
C LYS A 40 -6.21 -1.46 -15.63
N ARG A 41 -5.69 -0.95 -14.51
CA ARG A 41 -4.35 -1.25 -13.99
C ARG A 41 -4.33 -2.41 -13.00
N ALA A 42 -5.48 -2.82 -12.45
CA ALA A 42 -5.57 -3.96 -11.54
C ALA A 42 -5.59 -5.28 -12.34
N VAL A 43 -4.51 -5.56 -13.01
CA VAL A 43 -4.32 -6.74 -13.86
C VAL A 43 -3.13 -7.57 -13.37
N SER A 44 -3.08 -8.83 -13.79
CA SER A 44 -1.96 -9.74 -13.52
C SER A 44 -1.74 -10.64 -14.72
N ARG A 45 -0.51 -11.06 -14.91
CA ARG A 45 -0.15 -12.05 -15.91
C ARG A 45 -0.43 -13.45 -15.39
N LEU A 46 -0.69 -14.42 -16.28
CA LEU A 46 -0.94 -15.79 -15.87
C LEU A 46 0.27 -16.45 -15.21
N ASP A 47 1.48 -16.11 -15.62
CA ASP A 47 2.72 -16.61 -15.03
C ASP A 47 2.88 -16.22 -13.54
N GLU A 48 2.30 -15.11 -13.11
CA GLU A 48 2.25 -14.70 -11.70
C GLU A 48 1.36 -15.63 -10.82
N MET A 49 0.59 -16.53 -11.42
CA MET A 49 -0.30 -17.48 -10.70
C MET A 49 0.17 -18.93 -10.82
N THR A 50 1.34 -19.18 -11.45
CA THR A 50 1.85 -20.52 -11.72
C THR A 50 2.72 -21.08 -10.59
N THR A 51 3.39 -22.21 -10.86
CA THR A 51 4.29 -22.88 -9.93
C THR A 51 5.48 -21.97 -9.59
N GLY A 52 5.84 -21.92 -8.30
CA GLY A 52 6.92 -21.08 -7.80
C GLY A 52 6.48 -19.69 -7.32
N THR A 53 5.24 -19.27 -7.67
CA THR A 53 4.69 -18.00 -7.20
C THR A 53 3.90 -18.15 -5.90
N THR A 54 3.77 -17.07 -5.14
CA THR A 54 3.17 -17.10 -3.80
C THR A 54 2.52 -15.78 -3.44
N PHE A 55 1.78 -15.77 -2.34
CA PHE A 55 1.20 -14.55 -1.77
C PHE A 55 2.28 -13.64 -1.20
N HIS A 56 2.30 -12.40 -1.66
CA HIS A 56 3.13 -11.33 -1.13
C HIS A 56 2.35 -10.51 -0.09
N ARG A 57 2.88 -10.42 1.12
CA ARG A 57 2.27 -9.60 2.21
C ARG A 57 2.48 -8.12 1.99
N VAL A 58 3.53 -7.80 1.24
CA VAL A 58 3.89 -6.46 0.80
C VAL A 58 4.19 -6.57 -0.69
N LEU A 59 3.66 -5.66 -1.51
CA LEU A 59 3.93 -5.59 -2.94
C LEU A 59 4.71 -4.32 -3.26
N TRP A 60 5.67 -4.50 -4.16
CA TRP A 60 6.55 -3.45 -4.65
C TRP A 60 5.82 -2.44 -5.54
N ASP A 61 6.50 -1.36 -5.81
CA ASP A 61 6.09 -0.34 -6.76
C ASP A 61 6.09 -0.90 -8.19
N ASP A 62 4.99 -0.71 -8.92
CA ASP A 62 4.91 -1.17 -10.31
C ASP A 62 5.93 -0.44 -11.22
N ALA A 63 6.33 0.79 -10.90
CA ALA A 63 7.39 1.49 -11.62
C ALA A 63 8.76 0.81 -11.50
N GLN A 64 8.97 0.00 -10.46
CA GLN A 64 10.17 -0.85 -10.35
C GLN A 64 10.01 -2.16 -11.12
N LEU A 65 8.81 -2.71 -11.19
CA LEU A 65 8.56 -4.07 -11.68
C LEU A 65 8.28 -4.13 -13.19
N LEU A 66 7.69 -3.09 -13.74
CA LEU A 66 7.21 -3.07 -15.12
C LEU A 66 8.17 -2.29 -16.02
N PRO A 67 8.74 -2.92 -17.05
CA PRO A 67 9.81 -2.29 -17.87
C PRO A 67 9.33 -1.11 -18.74
N ASN A 68 8.03 -0.95 -18.93
CA ASN A 68 7.44 0.07 -19.82
C ASN A 68 6.71 1.17 -19.03
N GLU A 69 6.99 1.33 -17.74
CA GLU A 69 6.36 2.37 -16.95
C GLU A 69 6.89 3.76 -17.30
N LYS A 70 6.00 4.75 -17.22
CA LYS A 70 6.31 6.15 -17.56
C LYS A 70 7.26 6.79 -16.58
N ILE A 71 7.27 6.31 -15.33
CA ILE A 71 8.18 6.79 -14.30
C ILE A 71 9.34 5.81 -14.15
N LYS A 72 10.55 6.33 -14.31
CA LYS A 72 11.78 5.63 -13.95
C LYS A 72 12.24 6.17 -12.60
N LEU A 73 12.11 5.35 -11.57
CA LEU A 73 12.51 5.72 -10.23
C LEU A 73 14.02 6.01 -10.15
N VAL A 74 14.38 7.00 -9.36
CA VAL A 74 15.78 7.25 -9.00
C VAL A 74 16.34 6.10 -8.17
N SER A 75 17.66 6.06 -7.95
CA SER A 75 18.30 5.08 -7.07
C SER A 75 17.76 5.14 -5.64
N ASP A 76 17.79 4.01 -4.94
CA ASP A 76 17.20 3.84 -3.60
C ASP A 76 17.68 4.90 -2.58
N ASP A 77 18.94 5.31 -2.65
CA ASP A 77 19.54 6.34 -1.81
C ASP A 77 18.98 7.75 -2.05
N LYS A 78 18.40 8.00 -3.23
CA LYS A 78 17.79 9.25 -3.64
C LYS A 78 16.27 9.29 -3.46
N ILE A 79 15.67 8.17 -3.07
CA ILE A 79 14.25 8.15 -2.71
C ILE A 79 14.07 8.99 -1.44
N ARG A 80 13.29 10.08 -1.56
CA ARG A 80 13.03 10.99 -0.44
C ARG A 80 11.87 10.56 0.43
N ARG A 81 10.91 9.81 -0.13
CA ARG A 81 9.71 9.36 0.58
C ARG A 81 9.28 7.98 0.12
N VAL A 82 8.91 7.14 1.09
CA VAL A 82 8.22 5.87 0.86
C VAL A 82 6.79 6.01 1.35
N ILE A 83 5.83 5.84 0.45
CA ILE A 83 4.40 5.87 0.76
C ILE A 83 3.92 4.44 0.95
N LEU A 84 3.51 4.11 2.16
CA LEU A 84 2.85 2.85 2.49
C LEU A 84 1.34 3.02 2.36
N CYS A 85 0.68 2.12 1.68
CA CYS A 85 -0.78 2.16 1.53
C CYS A 85 -1.38 0.75 1.50
N THR A 86 -2.70 0.66 1.58
CA THR A 86 -3.45 -0.59 1.41
C THR A 86 -4.68 -0.35 0.54
N GLY A 87 -5.01 -1.33 -0.31
CA GLY A 87 -6.20 -1.26 -1.16
C GLY A 87 -6.09 -0.29 -2.35
N LYS A 88 -7.24 0.15 -2.84
CA LYS A 88 -7.35 0.86 -4.12
C LYS A 88 -6.65 2.23 -4.19
N VAL A 89 -6.40 2.88 -3.06
CA VAL A 89 -5.70 4.18 -3.02
C VAL A 89 -4.30 4.11 -3.66
N TYR A 90 -3.73 2.91 -3.76
CA TYR A 90 -2.51 2.67 -4.51
C TYR A 90 -2.60 3.21 -5.95
N TYR A 91 -3.69 2.92 -6.63
CA TYR A 91 -3.86 3.34 -8.02
C TYR A 91 -4.07 4.84 -8.16
N ASP A 92 -4.78 5.46 -7.21
CA ASP A 92 -4.95 6.92 -7.17
C ASP A 92 -3.58 7.61 -6.97
N LEU A 93 -2.75 7.10 -6.04
CA LEU A 93 -1.39 7.57 -5.81
C LEU A 93 -0.49 7.37 -7.03
N TYR A 94 -0.57 6.20 -7.64
CA TYR A 94 0.25 5.83 -8.79
C TYR A 94 -0.03 6.72 -10.00
N GLU A 95 -1.32 6.93 -10.33
CA GLU A 95 -1.75 7.77 -11.45
C GLU A 95 -1.39 9.25 -11.23
N GLU A 96 -1.58 9.77 -10.02
CA GLU A 96 -1.23 11.15 -9.72
C GLU A 96 0.30 11.35 -9.70
N ARG A 97 1.08 10.39 -9.21
CA ARG A 97 2.55 10.41 -9.28
C ARG A 97 3.04 10.45 -10.74
N GLU A 98 2.48 9.59 -11.61
CA GLU A 98 2.77 9.62 -13.04
C GLU A 98 2.47 10.98 -13.68
N LYS A 99 1.29 11.52 -13.39
CA LYS A 99 0.83 12.82 -13.93
C LYS A 99 1.76 13.96 -13.52
N ARG A 100 2.31 13.91 -12.32
CA ARG A 100 3.26 14.92 -11.79
C ARG A 100 4.71 14.65 -12.20
N GLY A 101 5.03 13.52 -12.81
CA GLY A 101 6.40 13.14 -13.17
C GLY A 101 7.33 12.94 -11.98
N ILE A 102 6.82 12.50 -10.82
CA ILE A 102 7.60 12.33 -9.59
C ILE A 102 8.34 10.99 -9.63
N ASP A 103 9.67 11.02 -9.59
CA ASP A 103 10.55 9.85 -9.70
C ASP A 103 11.29 9.48 -8.40
N ASN A 104 11.20 10.31 -7.37
CA ASN A 104 11.90 10.16 -6.10
C ASN A 104 10.99 9.75 -4.93
N MET A 105 9.83 9.19 -5.23
CA MET A 105 8.91 8.60 -4.27
C MET A 105 8.59 7.16 -4.62
N TYR A 106 8.67 6.27 -3.65
CA TYR A 106 8.38 4.86 -3.77
C TYR A 106 7.04 4.54 -3.13
N ILE A 107 6.17 3.78 -3.81
CA ILE A 107 4.86 3.38 -3.27
C ILE A 107 4.89 1.89 -2.95
N LEU A 108 4.73 1.54 -1.69
CA LEU A 108 4.77 0.16 -1.20
C LEU A 108 3.39 -0.24 -0.67
N ARG A 109 2.84 -1.34 -1.19
CA ARG A 109 1.51 -1.83 -0.82
C ARG A 109 1.58 -2.82 0.33
N VAL A 110 0.88 -2.55 1.42
CA VAL A 110 0.69 -3.50 2.52
C VAL A 110 -0.58 -4.30 2.24
N GLU A 111 -0.41 -5.47 1.63
CA GLU A 111 -1.51 -6.34 1.21
C GLU A 111 -2.12 -7.12 2.38
N GLN A 112 -1.31 -7.48 3.37
CA GLN A 112 -1.78 -8.15 4.58
C GLN A 112 -1.65 -7.20 5.78
N LEU A 113 -2.80 -6.85 6.38
CA LEU A 113 -2.84 -6.02 7.58
C LEU A 113 -2.63 -6.85 8.85
N TYR A 114 -3.20 -8.07 8.91
CA TYR A 114 -3.03 -8.91 10.09
C TYR A 114 -2.77 -10.39 9.71
N PRO A 115 -1.80 -11.06 10.34
CA PRO A 115 -0.72 -10.51 11.17
C PRO A 115 0.13 -9.50 10.39
N PHE A 116 0.52 -8.43 11.06
CA PHE A 116 1.25 -7.34 10.40
C PHE A 116 2.62 -7.82 9.87
N PRO A 117 3.01 -7.49 8.64
CA PRO A 117 4.16 -8.09 7.97
C PRO A 117 5.49 -7.40 8.31
N THR A 118 5.81 -7.28 9.60
CA THR A 118 7.01 -6.55 10.08
C THR A 118 8.30 -7.00 9.42
N LYS A 119 8.53 -8.32 9.29
CA LYS A 119 9.75 -8.85 8.65
C LYS A 119 9.89 -8.43 7.17
N ALA A 120 8.79 -8.49 6.43
CA ALA A 120 8.80 -8.07 5.03
C ALA A 120 9.05 -6.56 4.92
N LEU A 121 8.45 -5.76 5.81
CA LEU A 121 8.66 -4.31 5.84
C LEU A 121 10.09 -3.94 6.26
N ILE A 122 10.70 -4.66 7.21
CA ILE A 122 12.11 -4.45 7.56
C ILE A 122 12.98 -4.67 6.32
N ASN A 123 12.79 -5.78 5.60
CA ASN A 123 13.58 -6.07 4.40
C ASN A 123 13.44 -4.99 3.33
N GLU A 124 12.21 -4.56 3.04
CA GLU A 124 11.98 -3.56 2.00
C GLU A 124 12.42 -2.15 2.41
N LEU A 125 12.07 -1.71 3.61
CA LEU A 125 12.39 -0.36 4.07
C LEU A 125 13.87 -0.15 4.40
N SER A 126 14.62 -1.22 4.63
CA SER A 126 16.08 -1.14 4.83
C SER A 126 16.81 -0.52 3.63
N ARG A 127 16.23 -0.54 2.45
CA ARG A 127 16.73 0.11 1.24
C ARG A 127 16.65 1.63 1.32
N PHE A 128 15.74 2.16 2.12
CA PHE A 128 15.32 3.56 2.12
C PHE A 128 15.50 4.23 3.49
N LYS A 129 16.60 3.95 4.20
CA LYS A 129 16.85 4.44 5.58
C LYS A 129 16.76 5.95 5.75
N ASN A 130 17.05 6.71 4.69
CA ASN A 130 17.05 8.17 4.69
C ASN A 130 15.69 8.77 4.30
N ALA A 131 14.79 7.98 3.73
CA ALA A 131 13.50 8.43 3.26
C ALA A 131 12.54 8.72 4.43
N GLU A 132 11.62 9.65 4.19
CA GLU A 132 10.44 9.82 5.02
C GLU A 132 9.45 8.69 4.74
N VAL A 133 8.86 8.09 5.77
CA VAL A 133 7.82 7.08 5.62
C VAL A 133 6.45 7.67 5.94
N VAL A 134 5.52 7.54 4.99
CA VAL A 134 4.15 8.07 5.09
C VAL A 134 3.16 6.92 4.93
N TRP A 135 2.24 6.76 5.87
CA TRP A 135 1.07 5.90 5.69
C TRP A 135 -0.05 6.67 4.99
N CYS A 136 -0.52 6.18 3.86
CA CYS A 136 -1.63 6.77 3.12
C CYS A 136 -2.84 5.84 3.11
N GLN A 137 -4.01 6.34 3.50
CA GLN A 137 -5.27 5.61 3.48
C GLN A 137 -6.44 6.51 3.05
N GLU A 138 -7.45 5.93 2.39
CA GLU A 138 -8.66 6.66 1.98
C GLU A 138 -9.57 7.02 3.15
N GLU A 139 -9.56 6.21 4.18
CA GLU A 139 -10.43 6.35 5.33
C GLU A 139 -10.07 7.63 6.13
N PRO A 140 -11.03 8.20 6.84
CA PRO A 140 -10.76 9.27 7.79
C PRO A 140 -9.69 8.89 8.81
N ARG A 141 -8.96 9.88 9.32
CA ARG A 141 -7.86 9.68 10.27
C ARG A 141 -8.25 8.83 11.49
N ASN A 142 -9.47 8.97 11.98
CA ASN A 142 -9.97 8.20 13.12
C ASN A 142 -10.55 6.83 12.78
N MET A 143 -10.39 6.38 11.53
CA MET A 143 -10.88 5.11 11.00
C MET A 143 -9.78 4.41 10.21
N GLY A 144 -10.09 3.25 9.59
CA GLY A 144 -9.14 2.49 8.78
C GLY A 144 -8.02 1.89 9.60
N ALA A 145 -6.87 1.70 8.97
CA ALA A 145 -5.77 0.95 9.56
C ALA A 145 -4.76 1.80 10.35
N TRP A 146 -4.81 3.14 10.26
CA TRP A 146 -3.77 4.01 10.83
C TRP A 146 -3.42 3.67 12.28
N HIS A 147 -4.40 3.69 13.18
CA HIS A 147 -4.16 3.43 14.61
C HIS A 147 -3.68 2.00 14.92
N PHE A 148 -3.94 1.07 14.02
CA PHE A 148 -3.43 -0.29 14.11
C PHE A 148 -1.99 -0.39 13.62
N VAL A 149 -1.63 0.28 12.53
CA VAL A 149 -0.32 0.12 11.89
C VAL A 149 0.77 1.04 12.46
N GLU A 150 0.39 2.19 13.03
CA GLU A 150 1.30 3.25 13.49
C GLU A 150 2.44 2.71 14.36
N HIS A 151 2.13 1.99 15.43
CA HIS A 151 3.12 1.46 16.37
C HIS A 151 3.99 0.35 15.76
N TYR A 152 3.46 -0.46 14.84
CA TYR A 152 4.26 -1.45 14.12
C TYR A 152 5.24 -0.79 13.15
N LEU A 153 4.82 0.26 12.47
CA LEU A 153 5.69 1.01 11.57
C LEU A 153 6.79 1.73 12.35
N GLU A 154 6.47 2.36 13.48
CA GLU A 154 7.45 2.97 14.35
C GLU A 154 8.48 1.93 14.84
N TRP A 155 8.02 0.75 15.25
CA TRP A 155 8.89 -0.35 15.62
C TRP A 155 9.79 -0.79 14.46
N VAL A 156 9.25 -0.98 13.25
CA VAL A 156 10.03 -1.34 12.05
C VAL A 156 11.09 -0.30 11.74
N LEU A 157 10.73 0.99 11.76
CA LEU A 157 11.66 2.10 11.49
C LEU A 157 12.80 2.16 12.52
N ASN A 158 12.52 1.83 13.77
CA ASN A 158 13.56 1.71 14.80
C ASN A 158 14.48 0.51 14.56
N GLN A 159 13.95 -0.65 14.12
CA GLN A 159 14.76 -1.84 13.82
C GLN A 159 15.75 -1.63 12.68
N ILE A 160 15.40 -0.84 11.67
CA ILE A 160 16.28 -0.53 10.54
C ILE A 160 17.16 0.71 10.78
N GLU A 161 17.06 1.33 11.95
CA GLU A 161 17.77 2.56 12.30
C GLU A 161 17.50 3.69 11.28
N ALA A 162 16.23 3.83 10.88
CA ALA A 162 15.83 4.86 9.94
C ALA A 162 16.10 6.26 10.50
N LYS A 163 16.47 7.20 9.61
CA LYS A 163 16.69 8.62 9.98
C LYS A 163 15.42 9.23 10.59
N ASN A 164 14.26 8.94 9.99
CA ASN A 164 12.96 9.34 10.50
C ASN A 164 12.32 8.11 11.16
N ARG A 165 12.36 8.01 12.47
CA ARG A 165 11.89 6.84 13.24
C ARG A 165 10.39 6.82 13.47
N ARG A 166 9.67 7.86 13.09
CA ARG A 166 8.24 7.97 13.25
C ARG A 166 7.55 8.15 11.89
N PRO A 167 6.56 7.31 11.55
CA PRO A 167 5.83 7.46 10.28
C PRO A 167 4.94 8.70 10.35
N ARG A 168 4.78 9.38 9.22
CA ARG A 168 3.71 10.35 9.00
C ARG A 168 2.48 9.66 8.44
N TYR A 169 1.38 10.37 8.37
CA TYR A 169 0.16 9.90 7.72
C TYR A 169 -0.37 10.94 6.71
N ALA A 170 -1.02 10.44 5.67
CA ALA A 170 -1.85 11.19 4.73
C ALA A 170 -3.23 10.54 4.70
N THR A 171 -4.25 11.21 5.21
CA THR A 171 -5.59 10.65 5.41
C THR A 171 -6.64 11.72 5.17
N ARG A 172 -7.89 11.30 4.97
CA ARG A 172 -9.00 12.24 5.04
C ARG A 172 -9.13 12.81 6.47
N PRO A 173 -9.70 14.01 6.64
CA PRO A 173 -9.97 14.57 7.96
C PRO A 173 -10.80 13.60 8.81
N ALA A 174 -10.60 13.65 10.14
CA ALA A 174 -11.42 12.88 11.07
C ALA A 174 -12.92 13.19 10.88
N SER A 175 -13.73 12.16 10.91
CA SER A 175 -15.17 12.27 10.62
C SER A 175 -15.97 11.28 11.47
N ALA A 176 -17.22 11.60 11.77
CA ALA A 176 -18.18 10.69 12.37
C ALA A 176 -18.75 9.68 11.34
N ALA A 177 -18.72 10.02 10.05
CA ALA A 177 -19.18 9.17 8.96
C ALA A 177 -18.00 8.53 8.23
N THR A 178 -18.14 7.28 7.81
CA THR A 178 -17.12 6.52 7.08
C THR A 178 -16.82 7.07 5.69
N ALA A 179 -17.79 7.74 5.07
CA ALA A 179 -17.66 8.35 3.76
C ALA A 179 -18.53 9.62 3.67
N VAL A 180 -18.12 10.52 2.76
CA VAL A 180 -18.90 11.71 2.44
C VAL A 180 -19.99 11.38 1.42
N GLY A 181 -21.20 11.95 1.61
CA GLY A 181 -22.34 11.68 0.73
C GLY A 181 -22.33 12.43 -0.60
N GLN A 182 -21.46 13.44 -0.76
CA GLN A 182 -21.40 14.29 -1.95
C GLN A 182 -20.13 14.01 -2.77
N MET A 183 -20.27 13.80 -4.08
CA MET A 183 -19.16 13.49 -4.97
C MET A 183 -18.12 14.64 -5.04
N SER A 184 -18.57 15.90 -5.08
CA SER A 184 -17.67 17.06 -5.10
C SER A 184 -16.78 17.11 -3.84
N LYS A 185 -17.36 16.86 -2.68
CA LYS A 185 -16.62 16.79 -1.40
C LYS A 185 -15.67 15.60 -1.38
N HIS A 186 -16.08 14.44 -1.91
CA HIS A 186 -15.22 13.26 -2.06
C HIS A 186 -13.99 13.57 -2.91
N GLN A 187 -14.17 14.21 -4.06
CA GLN A 187 -13.08 14.58 -4.96
C GLN A 187 -12.14 15.61 -4.33
N ALA A 188 -12.68 16.63 -3.66
CA ALA A 188 -11.87 17.63 -2.97
C ALA A 188 -10.98 17.00 -1.88
N GLN A 189 -11.54 16.10 -1.09
CA GLN A 189 -10.78 15.38 -0.05
C GLN A 189 -9.76 14.41 -0.65
N LEU A 190 -10.07 13.73 -1.76
CA LEU A 190 -9.09 12.88 -2.46
C LEU A 190 -7.92 13.72 -2.97
N LYS A 191 -8.19 14.86 -3.59
CA LYS A 191 -7.14 15.79 -4.05
C LYS A 191 -6.23 16.23 -2.92
N GLN A 192 -6.80 16.61 -1.77
CA GLN A 192 -6.04 16.99 -0.58
C GLN A 192 -5.17 15.83 -0.08
N LEU A 193 -5.73 14.63 0.03
CA LEU A 193 -5.02 13.42 0.46
C LEU A 193 -3.81 13.13 -0.45
N LEU A 194 -4.00 13.20 -1.78
CA LEU A 194 -2.93 12.99 -2.74
C LEU A 194 -1.86 14.09 -2.65
N GLU A 195 -2.27 15.33 -2.37
CA GLU A 195 -1.33 16.43 -2.13
C GLU A 195 -0.49 16.20 -0.87
N GLU A 196 -1.10 15.78 0.24
CA GLU A 196 -0.39 15.46 1.48
C GLU A 196 0.57 14.27 1.32
N ALA A 197 0.18 13.27 0.52
CA ALA A 197 0.99 12.07 0.30
C ALA A 197 2.18 12.34 -0.64
N LEU A 198 1.97 13.11 -1.72
CA LEU A 198 2.92 13.33 -2.81
C LEU A 198 3.60 14.71 -2.78
N GLY A 199 3.20 15.59 -1.89
CA GLY A 199 3.72 16.97 -1.77
C GLY A 199 5.04 17.14 -1.02
#